data_2b3f00736e3c3c70415e9a868da687c3
#
_entry.id   2b3f00736e3c3c70415e9a868da687c3
#
_cell.length_a   1.000
_cell.length_b   1.000
_cell.length_c   1.000
_cell.angle_alpha   90.00
_cell.angle_beta   90.00
_cell.angle_gamma   90.00
#
_symmetry.space_group_name_H-M   'P 1'
#
loop_
_entity.id
_entity.type
_entity.pdbx_description
1 polymer ?
#
loop_
_entity_poly.entity_id
_entity_poly.type
_entity_poly.pdbx_seq_one_letter_code
_entity_poly.pdbx_strand_id
1 'polypeptide(L)'
;VNGLTADWKQFDGELTSNASDNDARFVIATKTTGTFFLDVVSLFPKETYKNRPNGLRPDLAGMLEAMKPAFVRFPGGCFVEGFCMDTALRWKKTIGPVETRPAHWNLWGSCSTNGLGYHELLQLCEDLGAAPMLVVNCGMTCQGRNPEVVPVDQLGEWIQDALDAIEYANGPADSKWGAVRAANGHPAPFGLKYLEIGNENSGGEYNAHYKAFADAIAPRYPDIRLISNVPVEGTHVDIFDDHYYADPAFFLGQTGHYDKHDRNKAKIYVGEYAVTQNCGKGNLRAALAEAAFMTGMERNGDHVVMCSYAPLFVHVNDRTWNPDAIQFDNHRVCGTPSYHVQKLFSEYRCDETWPVTLEGQPKLATGKGGKVGLATWNTQVEYKDLEVTQGRKTLFGDAFSKNANKWNPEKGDWSVVDGICRQQSLDLDVRSTVGSIAWNEYTITVKARKTGGSEGFMVMFNVRDKDNWGWWNVGGWGNTRHGIEMCHKGGKTMVGGPVNGSVETGRWYDLRVEMSPTRIRCLLDGQVVHDEEIAGASLMAAMAGRKDGDLLLKVVNASGEAQKTKVRLDSEAKIESDGMAIVLADADDAAENTLDEPEKVVPRVQTVKVSGNRFDYAFPPYSLTILRLKTQR
;
A
#
# COMPACT_ATOMS: atom_id res chain seq x y z
N VAL A 1 10.15 27.53 41.36
CA VAL A 1 9.04 26.82 42.01
C VAL A 1 9.35 26.72 43.49
N ASN A 2 8.44 27.15 44.36
CA ASN A 2 8.53 27.02 45.81
C ASN A 2 7.31 26.28 46.33
N GLY A 3 7.41 25.62 47.50
CA GLY A 3 6.27 24.99 48.15
C GLY A 3 5.97 23.56 47.66
N LEU A 4 7.02 22.74 47.51
CA LEU A 4 6.86 21.28 47.35
C LEU A 4 6.22 20.73 48.63
N THR A 5 5.31 19.79 48.47
CA THR A 5 4.57 19.12 49.54
C THR A 5 4.73 17.61 49.41
N ALA A 6 4.22 16.86 50.37
CA ALA A 6 4.18 15.39 50.29
C ALA A 6 3.17 14.89 49.22
N ASP A 7 2.21 15.73 48.87
CA ASP A 7 1.21 15.44 47.86
C ASP A 7 1.64 15.97 46.48
N TRP A 8 1.21 15.31 45.43
CA TRP A 8 1.43 15.78 44.06
C TRP A 8 0.78 17.15 43.83
N LYS A 9 1.54 18.05 43.21
CA LYS A 9 1.09 19.41 42.88
C LYS A 9 1.55 19.81 41.50
N GLN A 10 0.62 20.35 40.71
CA GLN A 10 0.93 20.93 39.41
C GLN A 10 1.56 22.30 39.56
N PHE A 11 2.58 22.56 38.73
CA PHE A 11 3.25 23.85 38.62
C PHE A 11 3.31 24.23 37.14
N ASP A 12 2.77 25.38 36.81
CA ASP A 12 2.79 25.97 35.46
C ASP A 12 3.73 27.18 35.45
N GLY A 13 4.31 27.45 34.31
CA GLY A 13 5.16 28.59 34.07
C GLY A 13 5.33 28.91 32.60
N GLU A 14 5.68 30.16 32.30
CA GLU A 14 6.05 30.59 30.96
C GLU A 14 7.58 30.83 30.89
N LEU A 15 8.17 30.34 29.79
CA LEU A 15 9.57 30.61 29.48
C LEU A 15 9.61 31.39 28.15
N THR A 16 10.37 32.47 28.13
CA THR A 16 10.64 33.24 26.92
C THR A 16 12.10 33.10 26.55
N SER A 17 12.36 32.49 25.37
CA SER A 17 13.74 32.45 24.86
C SER A 17 14.15 33.82 24.35
N ASN A 18 15.38 34.21 24.63
CA ASN A 18 16.00 35.45 24.13
C ASN A 18 16.90 35.22 22.91
N ALA A 19 17.04 33.96 22.47
CA ALA A 19 17.83 33.57 21.31
C ALA A 19 17.30 32.29 20.69
N SER A 20 17.65 32.07 19.43
CA SER A 20 17.49 30.77 18.77
C SER A 20 18.76 29.95 18.96
N ASP A 21 18.62 28.70 19.37
CA ASP A 21 19.73 27.80 19.62
C ASP A 21 19.33 26.37 19.21
N ASN A 22 20.15 25.74 18.39
CA ASN A 22 19.89 24.37 17.91
C ASN A 22 20.28 23.29 18.95
N ASP A 23 20.97 23.66 20.04
CA ASP A 23 21.38 22.76 21.12
C ASP A 23 20.81 23.23 22.49
N ALA A 24 19.67 23.91 22.45
CA ALA A 24 19.00 24.35 23.66
C ALA A 24 18.52 23.17 24.52
N ARG A 25 18.61 23.31 25.84
CA ARG A 25 18.17 22.31 26.81
C ARG A 25 17.19 22.89 27.81
N PHE A 26 16.07 22.18 27.99
CA PHE A 26 15.19 22.45 29.13
C PHE A 26 15.75 21.76 30.38
N VAL A 27 16.02 22.53 31.43
CA VAL A 27 16.66 22.02 32.65
C VAL A 27 15.79 22.36 33.85
N ILE A 28 15.52 21.37 34.69
CA ILE A 28 14.95 21.54 36.02
C ILE A 28 16.08 21.37 37.02
N ALA A 29 16.35 22.40 37.81
CA ALA A 29 17.44 22.42 38.78
C ALA A 29 16.93 22.75 40.18
N THR A 30 17.59 22.19 41.20
CA THR A 30 17.37 22.54 42.60
C THR A 30 18.63 23.17 43.23
N LYS A 31 18.45 24.11 44.15
CA LYS A 31 19.52 24.73 44.93
C LYS A 31 19.76 24.05 46.28
N THR A 32 18.91 23.09 46.64
CA THR A 32 18.97 22.38 47.93
C THR A 32 19.20 20.89 47.69
N THR A 33 19.84 20.22 48.63
CA THR A 33 19.93 18.76 48.67
C THR A 33 18.63 18.18 49.17
N GLY A 34 18.17 17.09 48.53
CA GLY A 34 16.94 16.40 48.92
C GLY A 34 16.46 15.47 47.80
N THR A 35 15.44 14.70 48.09
CA THR A 35 14.74 13.85 47.11
C THR A 35 13.41 14.49 46.78
N PHE A 36 13.09 14.63 45.50
CA PHE A 36 11.79 15.04 45.01
C PHE A 36 11.42 14.20 43.80
N PHE A 37 10.14 14.06 43.55
CA PHE A 37 9.60 13.32 42.42
C PHE A 37 9.05 14.31 41.39
N LEU A 38 9.24 14.00 40.11
CA LEU A 38 8.68 14.72 38.98
C LEU A 38 7.87 13.76 38.14
N ASP A 39 6.75 14.22 37.64
CA ASP A 39 5.91 13.52 36.70
C ASP A 39 5.39 14.50 35.65
N VAL A 40 5.04 13.99 34.46
CA VAL A 40 4.43 14.74 33.34
C VAL A 40 5.14 16.11 33.09
N VAL A 41 6.47 16.09 33.04
CA VAL A 41 7.23 17.28 32.66
C VAL A 41 7.05 17.55 31.18
N SER A 42 6.42 18.65 30.82
CA SER A 42 6.09 18.99 29.43
C SER A 42 6.47 20.46 29.12
N LEU A 43 6.80 20.71 27.85
CA LEU A 43 7.08 22.03 27.32
C LEU A 43 6.35 22.17 25.98
N PHE A 44 5.34 23.02 25.94
CA PHE A 44 4.55 23.30 24.75
C PHE A 44 4.79 24.72 24.26
N PRO A 45 4.75 24.98 22.93
CA PRO A 45 4.69 26.34 22.44
C PRO A 45 3.41 27.03 22.94
N LYS A 46 3.49 28.32 23.17
CA LYS A 46 2.32 29.12 23.58
C LYS A 46 1.27 29.18 22.47
N GLU A 47 1.72 29.29 21.24
CA GLU A 47 0.87 29.24 20.05
C GLU A 47 0.77 27.79 19.58
N THR A 48 -0.43 27.23 19.63
CA THR A 48 -0.74 25.89 19.18
C THR A 48 -1.78 25.92 18.05
N TYR A 49 -1.94 24.83 17.34
CA TYR A 49 -2.95 24.72 16.31
C TYR A 49 -4.36 24.97 16.89
N LYS A 50 -5.11 25.87 16.27
CA LYS A 50 -6.42 26.37 16.75
C LYS A 50 -6.42 26.91 18.19
N ASN A 51 -5.26 27.29 18.72
CA ASN A 51 -5.07 27.81 20.08
C ASN A 51 -5.57 26.86 21.20
N ARG A 52 -5.54 25.55 20.96
CA ARG A 52 -5.90 24.57 21.99
C ARG A 52 -4.82 24.50 23.07
N PRO A 53 -5.19 24.48 24.35
CA PRO A 53 -4.22 24.31 25.45
C PRO A 53 -3.43 23.00 25.27
N ASN A 54 -2.11 23.07 25.40
CA ASN A 54 -1.19 21.94 25.17
C ASN A 54 -1.44 21.25 23.81
N GLY A 55 -1.84 22.04 22.81
CA GLY A 55 -2.29 21.56 21.52
C GLY A 55 -1.16 21.17 20.58
N LEU A 56 -1.54 20.85 19.36
CA LEU A 56 -0.63 20.37 18.32
C LEU A 56 0.27 21.49 17.79
N ARG A 57 1.45 21.12 17.29
CA ARG A 57 2.34 22.01 16.55
C ARG A 57 1.61 22.57 15.33
N PRO A 58 1.54 23.92 15.16
CA PRO A 58 0.78 24.53 14.07
C PRO A 58 1.27 24.14 12.69
N ASP A 59 2.58 23.96 12.51
CA ASP A 59 3.18 23.57 11.23
C ASP A 59 2.80 22.14 10.84
N LEU A 60 2.85 21.17 11.77
CA LEU A 60 2.47 19.79 11.50
C LEU A 60 0.97 19.64 11.24
N ALA A 61 0.14 20.23 12.09
CA ALA A 61 -1.31 20.21 11.90
C ALA A 61 -1.74 20.99 10.64
N GLY A 62 -1.04 22.06 10.30
CA GLY A 62 -1.23 22.82 9.05
C GLY A 62 -0.95 21.99 7.79
N MET A 63 0.01 21.06 7.84
CA MET A 63 0.25 20.11 6.74
C MET A 63 -0.97 19.21 6.52
N LEU A 64 -1.60 18.70 7.60
CA LEU A 64 -2.82 17.91 7.51
C LEU A 64 -4.01 18.75 7.01
N GLU A 65 -4.19 19.96 7.56
CA GLU A 65 -5.27 20.88 7.12
C GLU A 65 -5.16 21.19 5.62
N ALA A 66 -3.93 21.40 5.13
CA ALA A 66 -3.67 21.66 3.71
C ALA A 66 -4.01 20.46 2.79
N MET A 67 -4.03 19.25 3.30
CA MET A 67 -4.51 18.07 2.56
C MET A 67 -6.03 18.03 2.41
N LYS A 68 -6.79 18.80 3.21
CA LYS A 68 -8.26 18.78 3.22
C LYS A 68 -8.82 17.35 3.35
N PRO A 69 -8.45 16.60 4.38
CA PRO A 69 -8.86 15.20 4.51
C PRO A 69 -10.37 15.10 4.69
N ALA A 70 -11.00 14.11 4.06
CA ALA A 70 -12.42 13.81 4.24
C ALA A 70 -12.66 13.03 5.54
N PHE A 71 -11.66 12.29 6.02
CA PHE A 71 -11.67 11.52 7.24
C PHE A 71 -10.25 11.37 7.81
N VAL A 72 -10.15 10.96 9.07
CA VAL A 72 -8.90 10.55 9.71
C VAL A 72 -9.12 9.18 10.37
N ARG A 73 -8.27 8.20 10.04
CA ARG A 73 -8.22 6.87 10.67
C ARG A 73 -7.28 6.91 11.86
N PHE A 74 -7.76 6.53 13.03
CA PHE A 74 -6.97 6.54 14.26
C PHE A 74 -7.48 5.51 15.29
N PRO A 75 -6.69 5.13 16.29
CA PRO A 75 -5.25 5.36 16.47
C PRO A 75 -4.41 4.58 15.45
N GLY A 76 -5.04 3.70 14.73
CA GLY A 76 -4.56 2.96 13.57
C GLY A 76 -3.62 1.81 13.84
N GLY A 77 -3.66 0.89 12.92
CA GLY A 77 -2.70 -0.17 12.66
C GLY A 77 -2.38 -1.09 13.83
N CYS A 78 -1.19 -1.65 13.75
CA CYS A 78 -0.65 -2.50 14.79
C CYS A 78 -0.51 -1.79 16.16
N PHE A 79 -0.61 -0.46 16.19
CA PHE A 79 -0.61 0.29 17.45
C PHE A 79 -1.82 -0.05 18.34
N VAL A 80 -3.01 -0.23 17.76
CA VAL A 80 -4.20 -0.62 18.52
C VAL A 80 -4.15 -2.08 18.94
N GLU A 81 -3.52 -2.93 18.13
CA GLU A 81 -3.43 -4.37 18.38
C GLU A 81 -2.46 -4.70 19.52
N GLY A 82 -1.32 -4.01 19.57
CA GLY A 82 -0.24 -4.31 20.51
C GLY A 82 0.60 -5.53 20.11
N PHE A 83 1.71 -5.72 20.83
CA PHE A 83 2.56 -6.90 20.72
C PHE A 83 1.99 -8.11 21.49
N CYS A 84 1.33 -7.85 22.61
CA CYS A 84 0.59 -8.79 23.43
C CYS A 84 -0.66 -8.09 23.97
N MET A 85 -1.61 -8.83 24.53
CA MET A 85 -2.88 -8.24 25.03
C MET A 85 -2.66 -7.16 26.08
N ASP A 86 -1.62 -7.27 26.90
CA ASP A 86 -1.27 -6.25 27.91
C ASP A 86 -0.81 -4.93 27.29
N THR A 87 -0.25 -4.98 26.08
CA THR A 87 0.21 -3.82 25.30
C THR A 87 -0.79 -3.38 24.23
N ALA A 88 -1.96 -4.00 24.15
CA ALA A 88 -3.06 -3.53 23.31
C ALA A 88 -3.58 -2.18 23.81
N LEU A 89 -3.81 -1.24 22.88
CA LEU A 89 -4.28 0.09 23.27
C LEU A 89 -5.74 0.02 23.77
N ARG A 90 -5.96 0.55 24.96
CA ARG A 90 -7.28 0.71 25.57
C ARG A 90 -7.60 2.21 25.63
N TRP A 91 -8.48 2.70 24.75
CA TRP A 91 -8.79 4.12 24.59
C TRP A 91 -9.21 4.82 25.90
N LYS A 92 -9.87 4.10 26.81
CA LYS A 92 -10.26 4.60 28.14
C LYS A 92 -9.08 5.08 28.99
N LYS A 93 -7.88 4.55 28.72
CA LYS A 93 -6.62 4.98 29.39
C LYS A 93 -6.03 6.24 28.75
N THR A 94 -6.61 6.74 27.67
CA THR A 94 -6.08 7.88 26.90
C THR A 94 -6.93 9.14 27.00
N ILE A 95 -7.92 9.15 27.91
CA ILE A 95 -8.81 10.30 28.14
C ILE A 95 -8.69 10.78 29.59
N GLY A 96 -9.26 11.95 29.90
CA GLY A 96 -9.15 12.60 31.21
C GLY A 96 -7.86 13.44 31.37
N PRO A 97 -7.51 13.87 32.58
CA PRO A 97 -6.30 14.64 32.83
C PRO A 97 -5.04 13.90 32.39
N VAL A 98 -4.11 14.58 31.70
CA VAL A 98 -2.92 13.93 31.09
C VAL A 98 -2.01 13.27 32.12
N GLU A 99 -1.94 13.81 33.34
CA GLU A 99 -1.16 13.27 34.46
C GLU A 99 -1.71 11.95 35.01
N THR A 100 -2.92 11.59 34.66
CA THR A 100 -3.55 10.31 35.06
C THR A 100 -3.45 9.24 34.00
N ARG A 101 -2.99 9.58 32.79
CA ARG A 101 -2.88 8.66 31.68
C ARG A 101 -1.59 7.84 31.77
N PRO A 102 -1.67 6.50 31.79
CA PRO A 102 -0.46 5.69 31.83
C PRO A 102 0.30 5.81 30.50
N ALA A 103 1.62 5.76 30.57
CA ALA A 103 2.44 5.62 29.38
C ALA A 103 2.14 4.29 28.67
N HIS A 104 2.19 4.30 27.35
CA HIS A 104 1.91 3.15 26.49
C HIS A 104 3.12 2.85 25.61
N TRP A 105 3.73 1.68 25.80
CA TRP A 105 4.74 1.16 24.89
C TRP A 105 4.06 0.59 23.66
N ASN A 106 4.58 0.89 22.48
CA ASN A 106 4.08 0.32 21.24
C ASN A 106 5.12 -0.57 20.56
N LEU A 107 4.65 -1.48 19.72
CA LEU A 107 5.46 -2.48 19.04
C LEU A 107 6.44 -1.91 17.98
N TRP A 108 6.39 -0.61 17.70
CA TRP A 108 7.37 0.12 16.88
C TRP A 108 8.58 0.61 17.69
N GLY A 109 8.63 0.25 18.99
CA GLY A 109 9.77 0.52 19.87
C GLY A 109 9.77 1.88 20.54
N SER A 110 8.66 2.61 20.51
CA SER A 110 8.50 3.90 21.19
C SER A 110 7.47 3.86 22.31
N CYS A 111 7.48 4.87 23.17
CA CYS A 111 6.48 5.05 24.22
C CYS A 111 5.65 6.30 23.94
N SER A 112 4.33 6.15 23.99
CA SER A 112 3.38 7.26 24.00
C SER A 112 3.06 7.66 25.42
N THR A 113 2.97 8.95 25.69
CA THR A 113 2.44 9.48 26.95
C THR A 113 0.91 9.49 26.97
N ASN A 114 0.26 9.10 25.87
CA ASN A 114 -1.16 9.26 25.63
C ASN A 114 -1.66 10.71 25.72
N GLY A 115 -0.79 11.69 25.59
CA GLY A 115 -1.15 13.11 25.53
C GLY A 115 -2.00 13.46 24.30
N LEU A 116 -1.78 12.75 23.18
CA LEU A 116 -2.66 12.72 22.01
C LEU A 116 -3.52 11.46 22.11
N GLY A 117 -4.58 11.50 22.90
CA GLY A 117 -5.47 10.38 23.14
C GLY A 117 -6.76 10.44 22.30
N TYR A 118 -7.72 9.59 22.66
CA TYR A 118 -8.99 9.48 21.90
C TYR A 118 -9.74 10.80 21.80
N HIS A 119 -9.79 11.58 22.90
CA HIS A 119 -10.44 12.88 22.91
C HIS A 119 -9.78 13.87 21.95
N GLU A 120 -8.47 13.99 22.02
CA GLU A 120 -7.68 14.91 21.20
C GLU A 120 -7.69 14.52 19.71
N LEU A 121 -7.76 13.23 19.40
CA LEU A 121 -7.90 12.76 18.01
C LEU A 121 -9.29 13.07 17.43
N LEU A 122 -10.34 12.98 18.23
CA LEU A 122 -11.67 13.45 17.84
C LEU A 122 -11.70 14.97 17.62
N GLN A 123 -11.06 15.75 18.52
CA GLN A 123 -10.90 17.20 18.33
C GLN A 123 -10.12 17.55 17.07
N LEU A 124 -9.06 16.80 16.76
CA LEU A 124 -8.30 16.99 15.51
C LEU A 124 -9.19 16.78 14.28
N CYS A 125 -10.04 15.75 14.28
CA CYS A 125 -10.99 15.54 13.19
C CYS A 125 -11.95 16.72 13.02
N GLU A 126 -12.49 17.24 14.13
CA GLU A 126 -13.36 18.42 14.12
C GLU A 126 -12.62 19.66 13.59
N ASP A 127 -11.38 19.90 14.06
CA ASP A 127 -10.56 21.04 13.64
C ASP A 127 -10.18 20.99 12.15
N LEU A 128 -10.02 19.80 11.59
CA LEU A 128 -9.74 19.57 10.16
C LEU A 128 -11.00 19.55 9.30
N GLY A 129 -12.20 19.50 9.91
CA GLY A 129 -13.45 19.27 9.20
C GLY A 129 -13.56 17.87 8.59
N ALA A 130 -12.87 16.89 9.17
CA ALA A 130 -12.78 15.51 8.72
C ALA A 130 -13.67 14.58 9.54
N ALA A 131 -14.24 13.54 8.92
CA ALA A 131 -14.98 12.53 9.67
C ALA A 131 -14.02 11.64 10.48
N PRO A 132 -14.30 11.38 11.77
CA PRO A 132 -13.50 10.46 12.54
C PRO A 132 -13.79 9.00 12.15
N MET A 133 -12.71 8.19 12.05
CA MET A 133 -12.74 6.75 11.90
C MET A 133 -11.93 6.13 13.03
N LEU A 134 -12.59 5.42 13.91
CA LEU A 134 -11.96 4.75 15.04
C LEU A 134 -11.62 3.31 14.67
N VAL A 135 -10.38 2.90 14.91
CA VAL A 135 -9.97 1.49 14.91
C VAL A 135 -10.00 0.94 16.31
N VAL A 136 -10.66 -0.19 16.50
CA VAL A 136 -10.74 -0.89 17.81
C VAL A 136 -10.07 -2.24 17.73
N ASN A 137 -9.39 -2.63 18.80
CA ASN A 137 -8.87 -3.99 18.93
C ASN A 137 -10.05 -4.98 19.06
N CYS A 138 -10.04 -6.00 18.24
CA CYS A 138 -11.10 -7.02 18.24
C CYS A 138 -10.79 -8.24 19.13
N GLY A 139 -9.87 -8.12 20.08
CA GLY A 139 -9.38 -9.25 20.91
C GLY A 139 -8.29 -10.05 20.21
N MET A 140 -7.57 -9.42 19.28
CA MET A 140 -6.42 -10.01 18.57
C MET A 140 -5.24 -9.05 18.63
N THR A 141 -4.05 -9.59 18.85
CA THR A 141 -2.80 -8.82 18.73
C THR A 141 -2.30 -8.82 17.30
N CYS A 142 -1.22 -8.07 17.01
CA CYS A 142 -0.60 -8.03 15.69
C CYS A 142 -0.17 -9.43 15.23
N GLN A 143 -0.92 -10.01 14.30
CA GLN A 143 -0.76 -11.39 13.84
C GLN A 143 0.58 -11.63 13.14
N GLY A 144 1.16 -10.60 12.55
CA GLY A 144 2.47 -10.68 11.91
C GLY A 144 3.66 -10.69 12.88
N ARG A 145 3.42 -10.47 14.20
CA ARG A 145 4.49 -10.37 15.21
C ARG A 145 4.36 -11.38 16.34
N ASN A 146 3.30 -11.31 17.13
CA ASN A 146 3.06 -12.20 18.25
C ASN A 146 1.55 -12.47 18.33
N PRO A 147 1.05 -13.52 17.66
CA PRO A 147 -0.38 -13.78 17.54
C PRO A 147 -0.96 -14.31 18.86
N GLU A 148 -1.67 -13.45 19.58
CA GLU A 148 -2.54 -13.82 20.70
C GLU A 148 -4.00 -13.54 20.30
N VAL A 149 -4.90 -14.43 20.70
CA VAL A 149 -6.32 -14.36 20.36
C VAL A 149 -7.14 -14.62 21.61
N VAL A 150 -8.03 -13.70 21.93
CA VAL A 150 -9.01 -13.86 23.02
C VAL A 150 -10.11 -14.83 22.58
N PRO A 151 -10.51 -15.84 23.36
CA PRO A 151 -11.63 -16.70 23.02
C PRO A 151 -12.92 -15.90 22.78
N VAL A 152 -13.72 -16.29 21.79
CA VAL A 152 -14.95 -15.55 21.38
C VAL A 152 -15.91 -15.32 22.54
N ASP A 153 -16.05 -16.30 23.44
CA ASP A 153 -16.89 -16.21 24.64
C ASP A 153 -16.35 -15.26 25.72
N GLN A 154 -15.11 -14.76 25.55
CA GLN A 154 -14.45 -13.79 26.44
C GLN A 154 -14.32 -12.39 25.83
N LEU A 155 -14.91 -12.14 24.66
CA LEU A 155 -14.83 -10.84 23.97
C LEU A 155 -15.66 -9.73 24.63
N GLY A 156 -16.43 -10.03 25.68
CA GLY A 156 -17.39 -9.07 26.27
C GLY A 156 -16.79 -7.72 26.64
N GLU A 157 -15.58 -7.70 27.22
CA GLU A 157 -14.89 -6.46 27.58
C GLU A 157 -14.44 -5.64 26.34
N TRP A 158 -13.97 -6.31 25.30
CA TRP A 158 -13.53 -5.66 24.07
C TRP A 158 -14.69 -5.06 23.28
N ILE A 159 -15.81 -5.80 23.20
CA ILE A 159 -17.07 -5.32 22.60
C ILE A 159 -17.62 -4.13 23.39
N GLN A 160 -17.59 -4.21 24.73
CA GLN A 160 -18.06 -3.10 25.56
C GLN A 160 -17.17 -1.85 25.39
N ASP A 161 -15.86 -2.00 25.20
CA ASP A 161 -14.98 -0.88 24.89
C ASP A 161 -15.36 -0.19 23.58
N ALA A 162 -15.73 -0.95 22.55
CA ALA A 162 -16.17 -0.38 21.28
C ALA A 162 -17.52 0.37 21.43
N LEU A 163 -18.49 -0.22 22.14
CA LEU A 163 -19.78 0.42 22.42
C LEU A 163 -19.62 1.72 23.24
N ASP A 164 -18.79 1.67 24.27
CA ASP A 164 -18.45 2.83 25.12
C ASP A 164 -17.75 3.94 24.31
N ALA A 165 -16.88 3.58 23.36
CA ALA A 165 -16.20 4.54 22.49
C ALA A 165 -17.18 5.27 21.56
N ILE A 166 -18.16 4.55 21.00
CA ILE A 166 -19.21 5.16 20.18
C ILE A 166 -20.06 6.09 21.05
N GLU A 167 -20.45 5.67 22.26
CA GLU A 167 -21.21 6.52 23.19
C GLU A 167 -20.40 7.74 23.62
N TYR A 168 -19.09 7.60 23.89
CA TYR A 168 -18.22 8.73 24.18
C TYR A 168 -18.22 9.75 23.05
N ALA A 169 -18.07 9.30 21.80
CA ALA A 169 -18.03 10.20 20.65
C ALA A 169 -19.41 10.81 20.32
N ASN A 170 -20.48 10.03 20.38
CA ASN A 170 -21.78 10.39 19.79
C ASN A 170 -22.93 10.50 20.81
N GLY A 171 -22.78 9.95 22.02
CA GLY A 171 -23.84 9.95 23.02
C GLY A 171 -24.19 11.36 23.53
N PRO A 172 -25.43 11.58 24.00
CA PRO A 172 -25.84 12.84 24.60
C PRO A 172 -25.03 13.12 25.88
N ALA A 173 -24.91 14.40 26.25
CA ALA A 173 -24.05 14.83 27.37
C ALA A 173 -24.50 14.30 28.76
N ASP A 174 -25.71 13.78 28.88
CA ASP A 174 -26.27 13.14 30.09
C ASP A 174 -26.14 11.61 30.06
N SER A 175 -25.68 11.01 28.99
CA SER A 175 -25.36 9.58 28.96
C SER A 175 -24.06 9.29 29.73
N LYS A 176 -23.80 8.03 30.05
CA LYS A 176 -22.61 7.64 30.84
C LYS A 176 -21.29 8.18 30.24
N TRP A 177 -21.02 7.90 29.00
CA TRP A 177 -19.76 8.31 28.34
C TRP A 177 -19.84 9.68 27.69
N GLY A 178 -21.03 10.14 27.29
CA GLY A 178 -21.26 11.52 26.88
C GLY A 178 -21.00 12.52 28.00
N ALA A 179 -21.32 12.19 29.25
CA ALA A 179 -21.00 13.00 30.42
C ALA A 179 -19.48 13.10 30.66
N VAL A 180 -18.73 12.01 30.45
CA VAL A 180 -17.26 12.02 30.52
C VAL A 180 -16.67 12.91 29.42
N ARG A 181 -17.17 12.83 28.19
CA ARG A 181 -16.78 13.74 27.10
C ARG A 181 -17.04 15.20 27.46
N ALA A 182 -18.23 15.49 28.00
CA ALA A 182 -18.60 16.85 28.42
C ALA A 182 -17.69 17.38 29.54
N ALA A 183 -17.32 16.52 30.51
CA ALA A 183 -16.38 16.86 31.58
C ALA A 183 -14.97 17.10 31.03
N ASN A 184 -14.59 16.47 29.93
CA ASN A 184 -13.34 16.73 29.20
C ASN A 184 -13.42 18.00 28.31
N GLY A 185 -14.48 18.81 28.43
CA GLY A 185 -14.62 20.10 27.77
C GLY A 185 -15.38 20.10 26.46
N HIS A 186 -15.95 18.97 26.01
CA HIS A 186 -16.69 18.87 24.75
C HIS A 186 -18.09 18.28 24.93
N PRO A 187 -19.11 19.09 25.30
CA PRO A 187 -20.46 18.56 25.53
C PRO A 187 -21.18 18.10 24.26
N ALA A 188 -20.85 18.66 23.07
CA ALA A 188 -21.45 18.25 21.81
C ALA A 188 -20.88 16.91 21.30
N PRO A 189 -21.66 16.12 20.54
CA PRO A 189 -21.14 14.93 19.85
C PRO A 189 -20.07 15.30 18.79
N PHE A 190 -19.06 14.44 18.64
CA PHE A 190 -18.03 14.58 17.60
C PHE A 190 -18.45 14.01 16.23
N GLY A 191 -19.51 13.21 16.18
CA GLY A 191 -20.01 12.66 14.92
C GLY A 191 -19.16 11.53 14.35
N LEU A 192 -18.73 10.58 15.19
CA LEU A 192 -18.07 9.35 14.73
C LEU A 192 -18.98 8.60 13.75
N LYS A 193 -18.46 8.29 12.55
CA LYS A 193 -19.20 7.62 11.48
C LYS A 193 -18.68 6.23 11.15
N TYR A 194 -17.40 5.99 11.35
CA TYR A 194 -16.73 4.79 10.90
C TYR A 194 -16.06 4.09 12.06
N LEU A 195 -16.27 2.78 12.16
CA LEU A 195 -15.61 1.92 13.15
C LEU A 195 -14.97 0.75 12.43
N GLU A 196 -13.67 0.67 12.48
CA GLU A 196 -12.90 -0.46 11.98
C GLU A 196 -12.65 -1.45 13.11
N ILE A 197 -13.00 -2.72 12.88
CA ILE A 197 -12.92 -3.80 13.86
C ILE A 197 -11.68 -4.63 13.56
N GLY A 198 -10.63 -4.49 14.41
CA GLY A 198 -9.33 -5.08 14.22
C GLY A 198 -8.44 -4.30 13.24
N ASN A 199 -7.26 -4.80 12.96
CA ASN A 199 -6.32 -4.30 11.97
C ASN A 199 -5.51 -5.46 11.38
N GLU A 200 -5.47 -5.59 10.06
CA GLU A 200 -4.73 -6.66 9.35
C GLU A 200 -5.00 -8.09 9.85
N ASN A 201 -6.11 -8.28 10.53
CA ASN A 201 -6.54 -9.57 11.04
C ASN A 201 -7.28 -10.36 9.95
N SER A 202 -7.16 -11.68 9.98
CA SER A 202 -7.79 -12.56 8.99
C SER A 202 -8.05 -13.97 9.54
N GLY A 203 -8.73 -14.80 8.74
CA GLY A 203 -8.98 -16.20 9.08
C GLY A 203 -10.26 -16.42 9.89
N GLY A 204 -10.50 -17.67 10.29
CA GLY A 204 -11.75 -18.07 10.94
C GLY A 204 -11.97 -17.42 12.31
N GLU A 205 -10.91 -17.20 13.08
CA GLU A 205 -10.96 -16.52 14.39
C GLU A 205 -11.38 -15.07 14.22
N TYR A 206 -10.74 -14.34 13.28
CA TYR A 206 -11.14 -12.97 12.98
C TYR A 206 -12.61 -12.89 12.52
N ASN A 207 -13.05 -13.79 11.65
CA ASN A 207 -14.43 -13.80 11.18
C ASN A 207 -15.42 -13.96 12.32
N ALA A 208 -15.12 -14.81 13.29
CA ALA A 208 -15.96 -15.02 14.49
C ALA A 208 -15.96 -13.78 15.40
N HIS A 209 -14.80 -13.14 15.58
CA HIS A 209 -14.65 -11.91 16.36
C HIS A 209 -15.39 -10.75 15.70
N TYR A 210 -15.15 -10.49 14.40
CA TYR A 210 -15.87 -9.46 13.67
C TYR A 210 -17.39 -9.63 13.78
N LYS A 211 -17.87 -10.87 13.59
CA LYS A 211 -19.31 -11.17 13.73
C LYS A 211 -19.83 -10.81 15.12
N ALA A 212 -19.12 -11.17 16.18
CA ALA A 212 -19.53 -10.87 17.55
C ALA A 212 -19.63 -9.35 17.81
N PHE A 213 -18.68 -8.57 17.29
CA PHE A 213 -18.72 -7.10 17.34
C PHE A 213 -19.87 -6.53 16.50
N ALA A 214 -20.04 -6.98 15.26
CA ALA A 214 -21.08 -6.50 14.36
C ALA A 214 -22.48 -6.78 14.93
N ASP A 215 -22.72 -7.97 15.45
CA ASP A 215 -24.00 -8.35 16.10
C ASP A 215 -24.32 -7.49 17.32
N ALA A 216 -23.31 -7.02 18.05
CA ALA A 216 -23.50 -6.15 19.22
C ALA A 216 -23.70 -4.67 18.85
N ILE A 217 -23.01 -4.19 17.81
CA ILE A 217 -22.94 -2.76 17.46
C ILE A 217 -24.06 -2.36 16.50
N ALA A 218 -24.25 -3.09 15.39
CA ALA A 218 -25.16 -2.67 14.33
C ALA A 218 -26.62 -2.43 14.80
N PRO A 219 -27.21 -3.25 15.70
CA PRO A 219 -28.57 -2.99 16.18
C PRO A 219 -28.70 -1.74 17.08
N ARG A 220 -27.59 -1.33 17.74
CA ARG A 220 -27.57 -0.19 18.67
C ARG A 220 -27.21 1.12 17.99
N TYR A 221 -26.35 1.03 16.97
CA TYR A 221 -25.75 2.18 16.28
C TYR A 221 -25.82 1.98 14.75
N PRO A 222 -27.03 1.98 14.15
CA PRO A 222 -27.23 1.68 12.73
C PRO A 222 -26.58 2.73 11.78
N ASP A 223 -26.25 3.89 12.30
CA ASP A 223 -25.59 4.96 11.52
C ASP A 223 -24.05 4.81 11.48
N ILE A 224 -23.48 3.92 12.30
CA ILE A 224 -22.05 3.61 12.27
C ILE A 224 -21.79 2.63 11.13
N ARG A 225 -20.86 2.98 10.26
CA ARG A 225 -20.36 2.10 9.19
C ARG A 225 -19.27 1.20 9.75
N LEU A 226 -19.51 -0.11 9.67
CA LEU A 226 -18.57 -1.11 10.15
C LEU A 226 -17.58 -1.49 9.03
N ILE A 227 -16.30 -1.46 9.38
CA ILE A 227 -15.20 -1.80 8.49
C ILE A 227 -14.54 -3.09 8.99
N SER A 228 -14.37 -4.07 8.08
CA SER A 228 -13.64 -5.31 8.34
C SER A 228 -12.28 -5.29 7.65
N ASN A 229 -11.32 -6.09 8.14
CA ASN A 229 -9.98 -6.19 7.55
C ASN A 229 -9.92 -7.10 6.32
N VAL A 230 -10.92 -7.97 6.16
CA VAL A 230 -11.06 -8.90 5.03
C VAL A 230 -12.55 -9.10 4.75
N PRO A 231 -12.95 -9.62 3.57
CA PRO A 231 -14.32 -10.06 3.36
C PRO A 231 -14.74 -11.12 4.38
N VAL A 232 -15.83 -10.89 5.11
CA VAL A 232 -16.39 -11.80 6.12
C VAL A 232 -17.71 -12.34 5.64
N GLU A 233 -17.84 -13.67 5.58
CA GLU A 233 -19.08 -14.32 5.15
C GLU A 233 -20.09 -14.47 6.30
N GLY A 234 -21.37 -14.43 5.96
CA GLY A 234 -22.47 -14.69 6.90
C GLY A 234 -22.73 -13.60 7.92
N THR A 235 -22.18 -12.41 7.75
CA THR A 235 -22.49 -11.22 8.54
C THR A 235 -22.45 -9.96 7.70
N HIS A 236 -23.00 -8.87 8.22
CA HIS A 236 -23.00 -7.58 7.54
C HIS A 236 -21.62 -6.91 7.59
N VAL A 237 -21.15 -6.48 6.43
CA VAL A 237 -19.94 -5.67 6.25
C VAL A 237 -20.30 -4.50 5.35
N ASP A 238 -20.17 -3.27 5.83
CA ASP A 238 -20.39 -2.08 5.00
C ASP A 238 -19.21 -1.87 4.04
N ILE A 239 -18.00 -1.95 4.59
CA ILE A 239 -16.73 -1.63 3.91
C ILE A 239 -15.70 -2.66 4.37
N PHE A 240 -14.82 -3.12 3.49
CA PHE A 240 -13.63 -3.84 3.92
C PHE A 240 -12.37 -3.08 3.55
N ASP A 241 -11.33 -3.27 4.35
CA ASP A 241 -10.06 -2.56 4.27
C ASP A 241 -9.00 -3.38 3.54
N ASP A 242 -8.37 -2.77 2.53
CA ASP A 242 -7.27 -3.31 1.74
C ASP A 242 -5.96 -2.57 2.05
N HIS A 243 -4.87 -3.30 2.30
CA HIS A 243 -3.55 -2.73 2.54
C HIS A 243 -2.54 -3.13 1.47
N TYR A 244 -1.73 -2.18 0.98
CA TYR A 244 -0.74 -2.41 -0.07
C TYR A 244 0.61 -1.74 0.22
N TYR A 245 1.62 -2.57 0.49
CA TYR A 245 3.02 -2.14 0.62
C TYR A 245 3.88 -2.92 -0.36
N ALA A 246 4.33 -2.27 -1.43
CA ALA A 246 5.01 -2.95 -2.52
C ALA A 246 6.01 -2.05 -3.26
N ASP A 247 6.55 -2.52 -4.36
CA ASP A 247 7.43 -1.76 -5.25
C ASP A 247 6.64 -0.89 -6.26
N PRO A 248 7.31 0.04 -6.96
CA PRO A 248 6.63 0.90 -7.94
C PRO A 248 5.95 0.13 -9.08
N ALA A 249 6.52 -1.01 -9.51
CA ALA A 249 5.97 -1.80 -10.61
C ALA A 249 4.63 -2.43 -10.24
N PHE A 250 4.46 -2.86 -8.98
CA PHE A 250 3.19 -3.34 -8.46
C PHE A 250 2.11 -2.27 -8.61
N PHE A 251 2.32 -1.06 -8.06
CA PHE A 251 1.33 0.02 -8.10
C PHE A 251 0.97 0.44 -9.53
N LEU A 252 1.98 0.57 -10.41
CA LEU A 252 1.76 0.83 -11.83
C LEU A 252 0.93 -0.27 -12.52
N GLY A 253 1.14 -1.54 -12.12
CA GLY A 253 0.40 -2.68 -12.64
C GLY A 253 -1.05 -2.79 -12.15
N GLN A 254 -1.38 -2.14 -11.03
CA GLN A 254 -2.68 -2.26 -10.35
C GLN A 254 -3.67 -1.14 -10.69
N THR A 255 -3.38 -0.29 -11.68
CA THR A 255 -4.28 0.80 -12.08
C THR A 255 -5.68 0.35 -12.50
N GLY A 256 -5.83 -0.90 -12.96
CA GLY A 256 -7.11 -1.53 -13.32
C GLY A 256 -7.65 -2.52 -12.29
N HIS A 257 -7.05 -2.61 -11.11
CA HIS A 257 -7.37 -3.62 -10.10
C HIS A 257 -8.88 -3.69 -9.78
N TYR A 258 -9.51 -2.56 -9.56
CA TYR A 258 -10.91 -2.48 -9.13
C TYR A 258 -11.92 -2.43 -10.29
N ASP A 259 -11.47 -2.38 -11.56
CA ASP A 259 -12.37 -2.19 -12.73
C ASP A 259 -13.43 -3.31 -12.88
N LYS A 260 -13.09 -4.52 -12.43
CA LYS A 260 -13.93 -5.73 -12.58
C LYS A 260 -14.52 -6.25 -11.26
N HIS A 261 -14.36 -5.50 -10.16
CA HIS A 261 -14.92 -5.90 -8.87
C HIS A 261 -16.46 -5.92 -8.90
N ASP A 262 -17.06 -6.87 -8.20
CA ASP A 262 -18.51 -7.00 -8.08
C ASP A 262 -19.07 -5.85 -7.22
N ARG A 263 -19.84 -4.96 -7.84
CA ARG A 263 -20.43 -3.77 -7.20
C ARG A 263 -21.52 -4.07 -6.17
N ASN A 264 -22.00 -5.32 -6.11
CA ASN A 264 -23.00 -5.76 -5.13
C ASN A 264 -22.38 -6.18 -3.78
N LYS A 265 -21.05 -6.29 -3.72
CA LYS A 265 -20.33 -6.61 -2.48
C LYS A 265 -20.08 -5.36 -1.64
N ALA A 266 -19.56 -5.56 -0.43
CA ALA A 266 -19.11 -4.48 0.45
C ALA A 266 -18.21 -3.49 -0.30
N LYS A 267 -18.31 -2.22 0.07
CA LYS A 267 -17.44 -1.17 -0.50
C LYS A 267 -16.00 -1.40 -0.05
N ILE A 268 -15.06 -0.76 -0.73
CA ILE A 268 -13.64 -0.89 -0.46
C ILE A 268 -13.11 0.41 0.15
N TYR A 269 -12.33 0.26 1.17
CA TYR A 269 -11.43 1.23 1.73
C TYR A 269 -10.00 0.74 1.50
N VAL A 270 -9.14 1.54 0.85
CA VAL A 270 -7.72 1.27 0.76
C VAL A 270 -7.06 2.00 1.93
N GLY A 271 -6.99 1.32 3.09
CA GLY A 271 -6.71 1.95 4.37
C GLY A 271 -5.25 2.25 4.63
N GLU A 272 -4.38 1.43 4.07
CA GLU A 272 -2.95 1.68 4.13
C GLU A 272 -2.29 1.36 2.79
N TYR A 273 -1.57 2.31 2.23
CA TYR A 273 -0.74 2.03 1.05
C TYR A 273 0.44 2.99 0.96
N ALA A 274 1.55 2.45 0.52
CA ALA A 274 2.75 3.19 0.14
C ALA A 274 3.68 2.32 -0.71
N VAL A 275 4.45 2.96 -1.60
CA VAL A 275 5.58 2.30 -2.26
C VAL A 275 6.73 2.21 -1.27
N THR A 276 7.06 1.00 -0.79
CA THR A 276 8.07 0.76 0.26
C THR A 276 9.40 0.24 -0.26
N GLN A 277 9.53 0.03 -1.57
CA GLN A 277 10.76 -0.46 -2.20
C GLN A 277 11.21 0.50 -3.30
N ASN A 278 12.52 0.72 -3.43
CA ASN A 278 13.11 1.68 -4.39
C ASN A 278 12.55 3.11 -4.26
N CYS A 279 12.13 3.47 -3.05
CA CYS A 279 11.44 4.72 -2.71
C CYS A 279 12.34 5.75 -2.00
N GLY A 280 13.61 5.40 -1.71
CA GLY A 280 14.45 6.24 -0.88
C GLY A 280 13.78 6.56 0.47
N LYS A 281 13.77 7.83 0.85
CA LYS A 281 13.02 8.34 2.01
C LYS A 281 11.65 8.94 1.61
N GLY A 282 11.18 8.66 0.41
CA GLY A 282 9.98 9.19 -0.21
C GLY A 282 10.32 10.00 -1.46
N ASN A 283 10.72 9.32 -2.55
CA ASN A 283 11.12 9.96 -3.80
C ASN A 283 9.94 10.12 -4.78
N LEU A 284 10.18 10.86 -5.87
CA LEU A 284 9.17 11.10 -6.90
C LEU A 284 8.69 9.80 -7.59
N ARG A 285 9.59 8.82 -7.79
CA ARG A 285 9.23 7.51 -8.37
C ARG A 285 8.12 6.81 -7.57
N ALA A 286 8.26 6.78 -6.24
CA ALA A 286 7.26 6.23 -5.34
C ALA A 286 5.93 6.99 -5.49
N ALA A 287 5.98 8.31 -5.40
CA ALA A 287 4.81 9.16 -5.49
C ALA A 287 4.05 9.01 -6.82
N LEU A 288 4.75 8.87 -7.95
CA LEU A 288 4.13 8.67 -9.26
C LEU A 288 3.47 7.29 -9.39
N ALA A 289 4.07 6.24 -8.84
CA ALA A 289 3.47 4.92 -8.84
C ALA A 289 2.20 4.88 -7.99
N GLU A 290 2.21 5.52 -6.82
CA GLU A 290 1.04 5.72 -5.96
C GLU A 290 -0.03 6.55 -6.69
N ALA A 291 0.34 7.65 -7.33
CA ALA A 291 -0.57 8.48 -8.12
C ALA A 291 -1.23 7.68 -9.26
N ALA A 292 -0.50 6.80 -9.93
CA ALA A 292 -1.04 5.93 -10.97
C ALA A 292 -2.12 4.99 -10.40
N PHE A 293 -1.86 4.36 -9.27
CA PHE A 293 -2.84 3.52 -8.58
C PHE A 293 -4.07 4.33 -8.14
N MET A 294 -3.87 5.55 -7.61
CA MET A 294 -4.95 6.46 -7.22
C MET A 294 -5.86 6.84 -8.38
N THR A 295 -5.35 6.93 -9.63
CA THR A 295 -6.23 7.15 -10.80
C THR A 295 -7.21 5.99 -10.98
N GLY A 296 -6.80 4.76 -10.69
CA GLY A 296 -7.66 3.57 -10.71
C GLY A 296 -8.67 3.57 -9.58
N MET A 297 -8.27 3.94 -8.37
CA MET A 297 -9.18 4.07 -7.21
C MET A 297 -10.25 5.13 -7.49
N GLU A 298 -9.87 6.33 -7.91
CA GLU A 298 -10.82 7.43 -8.15
C GLU A 298 -11.77 7.13 -9.34
N ARG A 299 -11.28 6.45 -10.40
CA ARG A 299 -12.13 5.98 -11.50
C ARG A 299 -13.22 5.00 -11.03
N ASN A 300 -12.93 4.23 -9.99
CA ASN A 300 -13.83 3.26 -9.37
C ASN A 300 -14.47 3.79 -8.08
N GLY A 301 -14.66 5.11 -7.95
CA GLY A 301 -15.20 5.76 -6.75
C GLY A 301 -16.62 5.36 -6.36
N ASP A 302 -17.34 4.65 -7.24
CA ASP A 302 -18.61 4.00 -6.92
C ASP A 302 -18.45 2.77 -6.00
N HIS A 303 -17.25 2.20 -5.94
CA HIS A 303 -16.91 0.99 -5.19
C HIS A 303 -15.76 1.21 -4.20
N VAL A 304 -14.68 1.87 -4.60
CA VAL A 304 -13.58 2.31 -3.72
C VAL A 304 -13.96 3.67 -3.13
N VAL A 305 -14.56 3.62 -1.95
CA VAL A 305 -15.19 4.82 -1.34
C VAL A 305 -14.24 5.65 -0.50
N MET A 306 -13.11 5.08 -0.08
CA MET A 306 -12.12 5.71 0.79
C MET A 306 -10.72 5.21 0.48
N CYS A 307 -9.72 6.06 0.69
CA CYS A 307 -8.31 5.66 0.73
C CYS A 307 -7.52 6.57 1.68
N SER A 308 -6.47 6.02 2.30
CA SER A 308 -5.55 6.78 3.15
C SER A 308 -4.12 6.27 3.03
N TYR A 309 -3.20 7.21 2.89
CA TYR A 309 -1.77 6.94 2.85
C TYR A 309 -1.23 6.66 4.26
N ALA A 310 -0.34 5.70 4.40
CA ALA A 310 0.29 5.35 5.68
C ALA A 310 1.78 5.02 5.50
N PRO A 311 2.64 5.46 6.47
CA PRO A 311 2.33 6.36 7.60
C PRO A 311 2.44 7.84 7.23
N LEU A 312 1.85 8.73 8.08
CA LEU A 312 1.81 10.16 7.80
C LEU A 312 3.09 10.90 8.24
N PHE A 313 3.59 10.65 9.44
CA PHE A 313 4.64 11.46 10.05
C PHE A 313 5.88 10.65 10.41
N VAL A 314 7.05 11.27 10.21
CA VAL A 314 8.33 10.76 10.71
C VAL A 314 9.20 11.89 11.26
N HIS A 315 9.70 11.70 12.48
CA HIS A 315 10.79 12.49 13.01
C HIS A 315 12.11 12.03 12.38
N VAL A 316 12.82 12.92 11.66
CA VAL A 316 13.98 12.51 10.83
C VAL A 316 15.13 11.89 11.61
N ASN A 317 15.24 12.21 12.93
CA ASN A 317 16.27 11.66 13.80
C ASN A 317 15.89 10.32 14.46
N ASP A 318 14.63 9.85 14.28
CA ASP A 318 14.12 8.58 14.83
C ASP A 318 13.25 7.87 13.80
N ARG A 319 13.85 7.59 12.65
CA ARG A 319 13.16 6.98 11.52
C ARG A 319 13.29 5.45 11.58
N THR A 320 12.15 4.76 11.66
CA THR A 320 12.07 3.28 11.65
C THR A 320 11.35 2.72 10.43
N TRP A 321 10.75 3.60 9.58
CA TRP A 321 10.00 3.23 8.39
C TRP A 321 10.28 4.18 7.23
N ASN A 322 10.14 3.69 5.99
CA ASN A 322 10.18 4.47 4.75
C ASN A 322 9.17 3.91 3.74
N PRO A 323 8.50 4.78 2.96
CA PRO A 323 8.47 6.24 3.09
C PRO A 323 7.43 6.70 4.11
N ASP A 324 7.45 8.00 4.40
CA ASP A 324 6.45 8.69 5.22
C ASP A 324 6.00 9.94 4.46
N ALA A 325 4.75 10.39 4.63
CA ALA A 325 4.25 11.53 3.87
C ALA A 325 4.90 12.86 4.30
N ILE A 326 5.10 13.05 5.60
CA ILE A 326 5.56 14.31 6.21
C ILE A 326 6.77 14.03 7.08
N GLN A 327 7.88 14.70 6.78
CA GLN A 327 9.13 14.64 7.54
C GLN A 327 9.26 15.88 8.41
N PHE A 328 9.70 15.72 9.64
CA PHE A 328 9.89 16.84 10.55
C PHE A 328 11.05 16.62 11.52
N ASP A 329 11.53 17.71 12.09
CA ASP A 329 12.37 17.75 13.29
C ASP A 329 11.72 18.63 14.35
N ASN A 330 12.48 19.09 15.32
CA ASN A 330 11.94 19.89 16.43
C ASN A 330 11.36 21.24 15.99
N HIS A 331 11.69 21.76 14.80
CA HIS A 331 11.30 23.12 14.38
C HIS A 331 11.03 23.26 12.87
N ARG A 332 11.27 22.21 12.05
CA ARG A 332 11.05 22.21 10.60
C ARG A 332 10.09 21.10 10.20
N VAL A 333 9.47 21.28 9.06
CA VAL A 333 8.58 20.30 8.43
C VAL A 333 8.69 20.38 6.92
N CYS A 334 8.61 19.24 6.23
CA CYS A 334 8.42 19.21 4.79
C CYS A 334 7.56 18.01 4.36
N GLY A 335 6.82 18.18 3.27
CA GLY A 335 6.08 17.09 2.61
C GLY A 335 6.98 16.40 1.60
N THR A 336 6.94 15.06 1.58
CA THR A 336 7.55 14.27 0.51
C THR A 336 6.76 14.44 -0.79
N PRO A 337 7.27 14.03 -1.96
CA PRO A 337 6.48 13.96 -3.19
C PRO A 337 5.15 13.20 -3.02
N SER A 338 5.11 12.13 -2.22
CA SER A 338 3.87 11.40 -1.90
C SER A 338 2.87 12.28 -1.15
N TYR A 339 3.29 13.12 -0.19
CA TYR A 339 2.41 14.11 0.45
C TYR A 339 1.74 15.02 -0.58
N HIS A 340 2.52 15.53 -1.54
CA HIS A 340 1.97 16.40 -2.59
C HIS A 340 0.98 15.68 -3.50
N VAL A 341 1.23 14.40 -3.82
CA VAL A 341 0.28 13.55 -4.56
C VAL A 341 -1.02 13.41 -3.79
N GLN A 342 -0.97 13.01 -2.50
CA GLN A 342 -2.16 12.85 -1.66
C GLN A 342 -2.96 14.16 -1.58
N LYS A 343 -2.28 15.28 -1.35
CA LYS A 343 -2.88 16.62 -1.30
C LYS A 343 -3.56 16.97 -2.62
N LEU A 344 -2.90 16.75 -3.76
CA LEU A 344 -3.46 17.05 -5.09
C LEU A 344 -4.70 16.22 -5.38
N PHE A 345 -4.70 14.92 -5.07
CA PHE A 345 -5.88 14.07 -5.27
C PHE A 345 -7.03 14.48 -4.35
N SER A 346 -6.76 14.86 -3.11
CA SER A 346 -7.78 15.35 -2.20
C SER A 346 -8.34 16.70 -2.62
N GLU A 347 -7.50 17.65 -3.03
CA GLU A 347 -7.92 19.00 -3.44
C GLU A 347 -8.71 18.98 -4.76
N TYR A 348 -8.26 18.16 -5.72
CA TYR A 348 -8.88 18.02 -7.05
C TYR A 348 -9.73 16.77 -7.18
N ARG A 349 -10.40 16.34 -6.11
CA ARG A 349 -11.32 15.19 -6.09
C ARG A 349 -12.54 15.47 -6.96
N CYS A 350 -12.88 14.56 -7.87
CA CYS A 350 -14.02 14.69 -8.76
C CYS A 350 -15.35 14.37 -8.07
N ASP A 351 -16.43 15.04 -8.49
CA ASP A 351 -17.80 14.72 -8.08
C ASP A 351 -18.38 13.58 -8.95
N GLU A 352 -17.93 13.50 -10.19
CA GLU A 352 -18.26 12.43 -11.14
C GLU A 352 -17.04 12.08 -12.00
N THR A 353 -16.94 10.86 -12.46
CA THR A 353 -15.85 10.38 -13.31
C THR A 353 -16.31 10.17 -14.74
N TRP A 354 -15.43 10.44 -15.70
CA TRP A 354 -15.67 10.28 -17.13
C TRP A 354 -14.62 9.36 -17.76
N PRO A 355 -15.01 8.52 -18.74
CA PRO A 355 -14.03 7.72 -19.46
C PRO A 355 -13.02 8.61 -20.20
N VAL A 356 -11.75 8.23 -20.09
CA VAL A 356 -10.64 8.89 -20.80
C VAL A 356 -9.74 7.84 -21.45
N THR A 357 -9.31 8.14 -22.67
CA THR A 357 -8.34 7.32 -23.40
C THR A 357 -7.12 8.17 -23.73
N LEU A 358 -5.93 7.61 -23.48
CA LEU A 358 -4.64 8.12 -23.93
C LEU A 358 -4.14 7.23 -25.07
N GLU A 359 -3.78 7.80 -26.21
CA GLU A 359 -3.25 7.03 -27.35
C GLU A 359 -1.72 7.00 -27.32
N GLY A 360 -1.11 5.85 -27.64
CA GLY A 360 0.36 5.73 -27.77
C GLY A 360 1.13 5.62 -26.46
N GLN A 361 0.54 5.01 -25.43
CA GLN A 361 1.15 4.93 -24.09
C GLN A 361 2.42 4.06 -24.07
N PRO A 362 3.54 4.53 -23.48
CA PRO A 362 4.69 3.71 -23.21
C PRO A 362 4.37 2.66 -22.14
N LYS A 363 4.85 1.45 -22.36
CA LYS A 363 4.71 0.35 -21.38
C LYS A 363 6.03 0.12 -20.68
N LEU A 364 5.98 -0.21 -19.41
CA LEU A 364 7.14 -0.72 -18.67
C LEU A 364 7.63 -1.97 -19.41
N ALA A 365 8.86 -2.00 -19.84
CA ALA A 365 9.43 -3.20 -20.43
C ALA A 365 9.50 -4.29 -19.34
N THR A 366 8.52 -5.16 -19.33
CA THR A 366 8.55 -6.37 -18.51
C THR A 366 9.52 -7.35 -19.17
N GLY A 367 10.65 -7.54 -18.52
CA GLY A 367 11.59 -8.53 -18.96
C GLY A 367 12.65 -7.96 -19.90
N LYS A 368 13.72 -7.44 -19.30
CA LYS A 368 15.02 -7.28 -19.97
C LYS A 368 15.63 -8.66 -20.26
N GLY A 369 14.90 -9.60 -20.86
CA GLY A 369 15.38 -10.91 -21.18
C GLY A 369 15.96 -11.72 -20.01
N GLY A 370 16.45 -12.90 -20.29
CA GLY A 370 17.02 -13.77 -19.27
C GLY A 370 17.48 -15.11 -19.84
N LYS A 371 18.19 -15.86 -19.01
CA LYS A 371 18.53 -17.25 -19.26
C LYS A 371 17.27 -18.11 -19.34
N VAL A 372 17.41 -19.32 -19.82
CA VAL A 372 16.38 -20.36 -19.80
C VAL A 372 16.76 -21.46 -18.81
N GLY A 373 15.82 -22.33 -18.46
CA GLY A 373 16.12 -23.42 -17.55
C GLY A 373 15.09 -24.56 -17.59
N LEU A 374 15.44 -25.61 -16.88
CA LEU A 374 14.60 -26.75 -16.59
C LEU A 374 14.38 -26.80 -15.07
N ALA A 375 13.17 -27.13 -14.66
CA ALA A 375 12.83 -27.16 -13.24
C ALA A 375 11.82 -28.25 -12.91
N THR A 376 11.79 -28.66 -11.63
CA THR A 376 10.83 -29.63 -11.11
C THR A 376 10.40 -29.26 -9.70
N TRP A 377 9.24 -29.76 -9.30
CA TRP A 377 8.67 -29.64 -7.98
C TRP A 377 8.14 -30.99 -7.52
N ASN A 378 8.80 -31.62 -6.56
CA ASN A 378 8.46 -32.96 -6.07
C ASN A 378 8.22 -33.99 -7.22
N THR A 379 9.12 -33.97 -8.24
CA THR A 379 8.92 -34.76 -9.46
C THR A 379 10.25 -35.15 -10.09
N GLN A 380 10.35 -36.42 -10.51
CA GLN A 380 11.44 -36.97 -11.30
C GLN A 380 11.13 -36.83 -12.77
N VAL A 381 12.04 -36.27 -13.55
CA VAL A 381 11.80 -35.89 -14.97
C VAL A 381 13.01 -36.19 -15.83
N GLU A 382 12.73 -36.59 -17.05
CA GLU A 382 13.70 -36.70 -18.14
C GLU A 382 13.42 -35.63 -19.20
N TYR A 383 14.49 -34.98 -19.66
CA TYR A 383 14.44 -33.97 -20.74
C TYR A 383 15.38 -34.35 -21.88
N LYS A 384 15.00 -34.00 -23.11
CA LYS A 384 15.84 -34.14 -24.29
C LYS A 384 15.54 -33.10 -25.36
N ASP A 385 16.43 -32.98 -26.34
CA ASP A 385 16.26 -32.14 -27.55
C ASP A 385 15.93 -30.68 -27.21
N LEU A 386 16.67 -30.05 -26.29
CA LEU A 386 16.45 -28.65 -25.95
C LEU A 386 17.07 -27.73 -27.01
N GLU A 387 16.27 -26.82 -27.53
CA GLU A 387 16.73 -25.77 -28.43
C GLU A 387 16.12 -24.43 -28.04
N VAL A 388 16.93 -23.36 -28.12
CA VAL A 388 16.54 -21.96 -27.96
C VAL A 388 16.87 -21.20 -29.21
N THR A 389 15.86 -20.61 -29.85
CA THR A 389 16.02 -19.90 -31.12
C THR A 389 15.52 -18.46 -31.03
N GLN A 390 16.11 -17.56 -31.81
CA GLN A 390 15.63 -16.19 -32.06
C GLN A 390 15.39 -16.04 -33.58
N GLY A 391 14.13 -16.07 -33.96
CA GLY A 391 13.76 -16.20 -35.36
C GLY A 391 14.38 -17.47 -35.99
N ARG A 392 15.26 -17.31 -36.97
CA ARG A 392 15.97 -18.42 -37.61
C ARG A 392 17.33 -18.75 -36.99
N LYS A 393 17.76 -17.98 -35.99
CA LYS A 393 19.09 -18.15 -35.37
C LYS A 393 18.97 -19.02 -34.13
N THR A 394 19.71 -20.11 -34.05
CA THR A 394 19.87 -20.90 -32.82
C THR A 394 20.79 -20.13 -31.86
N LEU A 395 20.24 -19.79 -30.67
CA LEU A 395 20.98 -19.15 -29.57
C LEU A 395 21.69 -20.21 -28.73
N PHE A 396 21.04 -21.35 -28.52
CA PHE A 396 21.54 -22.47 -27.75
C PHE A 396 20.84 -23.76 -28.17
N GLY A 397 21.58 -24.86 -28.20
CA GLY A 397 21.04 -26.19 -28.44
C GLY A 397 21.80 -27.22 -27.61
N ASP A 398 21.07 -28.15 -27.01
CA ASP A 398 21.65 -29.27 -26.28
C ASP A 398 20.83 -30.55 -26.50
N ALA A 399 21.46 -31.49 -27.19
CA ALA A 399 20.95 -32.84 -27.39
C ALA A 399 21.35 -33.78 -26.23
N PHE A 400 21.95 -33.24 -25.17
CA PHE A 400 22.46 -33.97 -24.01
C PHE A 400 23.35 -35.17 -24.36
N SER A 401 24.11 -35.04 -25.46
CA SER A 401 25.03 -36.09 -25.94
C SER A 401 26.35 -36.17 -25.14
N LYS A 402 26.61 -35.16 -24.32
CA LYS A 402 27.78 -35.03 -23.43
C LYS A 402 27.31 -34.64 -22.04
N ASN A 403 28.24 -34.54 -21.08
CA ASN A 403 27.94 -34.10 -19.74
C ASN A 403 27.27 -32.69 -19.69
N ALA A 404 26.51 -32.42 -18.64
CA ALA A 404 25.78 -31.17 -18.43
C ALA A 404 26.65 -29.94 -18.07
N ASN A 405 27.91 -29.89 -18.45
CA ASN A 405 28.88 -28.85 -18.02
C ASN A 405 28.51 -27.40 -18.42
N LYS A 406 27.52 -27.20 -19.28
CA LYS A 406 27.02 -25.87 -19.65
C LYS A 406 25.90 -25.37 -18.75
N TRP A 407 25.35 -26.27 -17.94
CA TRP A 407 24.21 -26.00 -17.08
C TRP A 407 24.65 -25.60 -15.68
N ASN A 408 23.89 -24.74 -15.03
CA ASN A 408 24.12 -24.30 -13.67
C ASN A 408 22.99 -24.86 -12.77
N PRO A 409 23.16 -26.06 -12.19
CA PRO A 409 22.19 -26.61 -11.26
C PRO A 409 22.25 -25.85 -9.94
N GLU A 410 21.10 -25.41 -9.45
CA GLU A 410 20.99 -24.75 -8.13
C GLU A 410 20.64 -25.79 -7.06
N LYS A 411 19.91 -26.85 -7.44
CA LYS A 411 19.45 -27.91 -6.54
C LYS A 411 19.10 -29.16 -7.34
N GLY A 412 18.95 -30.30 -6.70
CA GLY A 412 18.49 -31.58 -7.29
C GLY A 412 19.60 -32.51 -7.71
N ASP A 413 19.22 -33.69 -8.21
CA ASP A 413 20.12 -34.76 -8.68
C ASP A 413 20.02 -34.82 -10.22
N TRP A 414 20.97 -34.12 -10.87
CA TRP A 414 21.04 -33.98 -12.31
C TRP A 414 22.10 -34.85 -12.93
N SER A 415 21.75 -35.61 -13.94
CA SER A 415 22.67 -36.44 -14.72
C SER A 415 22.32 -36.43 -16.19
N VAL A 416 23.30 -36.75 -17.03
CA VAL A 416 23.13 -36.91 -18.48
C VAL A 416 23.56 -38.32 -18.87
N VAL A 417 22.64 -39.09 -19.44
CA VAL A 417 22.84 -40.46 -19.89
C VAL A 417 22.11 -40.65 -21.21
N ASP A 418 22.80 -41.16 -22.22
CA ASP A 418 22.24 -41.55 -23.54
C ASP A 418 21.37 -40.45 -24.22
N GLY A 419 21.83 -39.21 -24.20
CA GLY A 419 21.11 -38.10 -24.80
C GLY A 419 19.92 -37.60 -23.99
N ILE A 420 19.82 -37.98 -22.73
CA ILE A 420 18.74 -37.61 -21.81
C ILE A 420 19.32 -36.93 -20.59
N CYS A 421 18.82 -35.75 -20.28
CA CYS A 421 19.06 -35.06 -19.02
C CYS A 421 18.03 -35.53 -18.00
N ARG A 422 18.47 -36.11 -16.90
CA ARG A 422 17.62 -36.65 -15.83
C ARG A 422 17.70 -35.80 -14.59
N GLN A 423 16.56 -35.53 -13.98
CA GLN A 423 16.44 -34.99 -12.64
C GLN A 423 15.73 -36.04 -11.77
N GLN A 424 16.40 -36.56 -10.71
CA GLN A 424 15.94 -37.71 -9.98
C GLN A 424 15.54 -37.43 -8.51
N SER A 425 15.83 -36.24 -7.96
CA SER A 425 15.35 -35.88 -6.63
C SER A 425 13.85 -35.52 -6.62
N LEU A 426 13.23 -35.80 -5.48
CA LEU A 426 11.84 -35.34 -5.20
C LEU A 426 11.82 -34.03 -4.40
N ASP A 427 12.91 -33.28 -4.44
CA ASP A 427 12.97 -31.98 -3.78
C ASP A 427 11.98 -30.98 -4.41
N LEU A 428 11.64 -29.99 -3.60
CA LEU A 428 10.88 -28.83 -4.06
C LEU A 428 11.82 -27.78 -4.65
N ASP A 429 11.35 -27.05 -5.65
CA ASP A 429 12.05 -25.91 -6.23
C ASP A 429 13.44 -26.28 -6.79
N VAL A 430 13.49 -27.36 -7.58
CA VAL A 430 14.70 -27.83 -8.25
C VAL A 430 14.86 -27.09 -9.56
N ARG A 431 16.05 -26.50 -9.79
CA ARG A 431 16.32 -25.66 -10.97
C ARG A 431 17.70 -25.96 -11.56
N SER A 432 17.78 -25.88 -12.89
CA SER A 432 19.06 -25.83 -13.61
C SER A 432 18.94 -24.86 -14.79
N THR A 433 19.86 -23.92 -14.92
CA THR A 433 19.77 -22.82 -15.87
C THR A 433 20.92 -22.78 -16.85
N VAL A 434 20.68 -22.21 -18.05
CA VAL A 434 21.67 -22.05 -19.12
C VAL A 434 21.38 -20.80 -19.94
N GLY A 435 22.39 -20.25 -20.59
CA GLY A 435 22.24 -19.16 -21.56
C GLY A 435 22.70 -17.80 -21.07
N SER A 436 22.12 -16.75 -21.60
CA SER A 436 22.53 -15.37 -21.37
C SER A 436 21.37 -14.50 -20.88
N ILE A 437 21.65 -13.60 -19.95
CA ILE A 437 20.70 -12.57 -19.49
C ILE A 437 20.33 -11.56 -20.58
N ALA A 438 21.06 -11.55 -21.71
CA ALA A 438 20.79 -10.65 -22.83
C ALA A 438 19.71 -11.18 -23.80
N TRP A 439 19.22 -12.40 -23.62
CA TRP A 439 18.17 -12.96 -24.48
C TRP A 439 16.82 -12.37 -24.10
N ASN A 440 16.18 -11.65 -25.01
CA ASN A 440 14.92 -10.92 -24.72
C ASN A 440 13.72 -11.32 -25.58
N GLU A 441 13.97 -12.03 -26.69
CA GLU A 441 12.94 -12.57 -27.57
C GLU A 441 13.43 -13.90 -28.11
N TYR A 442 12.75 -14.99 -27.77
CA TYR A 442 13.20 -16.33 -28.16
C TYR A 442 12.08 -17.37 -28.06
N THR A 443 12.32 -18.48 -28.69
CA THR A 443 11.49 -19.69 -28.57
C THR A 443 12.33 -20.78 -27.92
N ILE A 444 11.79 -21.43 -26.89
CA ILE A 444 12.34 -22.64 -26.28
C ILE A 444 11.52 -23.82 -26.78
N THR A 445 12.20 -24.86 -27.26
CA THR A 445 11.60 -26.17 -27.49
C THR A 445 12.35 -27.22 -26.71
N VAL A 446 11.65 -28.14 -26.06
CA VAL A 446 12.22 -29.25 -25.31
C VAL A 446 11.20 -30.38 -25.19
N LYS A 447 11.68 -31.62 -25.17
CA LYS A 447 10.84 -32.76 -24.81
C LYS A 447 11.02 -33.09 -23.34
N ALA A 448 9.90 -33.37 -22.62
CA ALA A 448 9.92 -33.75 -21.22
C ALA A 448 9.08 -35.01 -20.98
N ARG A 449 9.52 -35.84 -20.01
CA ARG A 449 8.81 -37.03 -19.57
C ARG A 449 8.89 -37.14 -18.06
N LYS A 450 7.74 -37.20 -17.39
CA LYS A 450 7.64 -37.51 -15.97
C LYS A 450 7.99 -38.99 -15.75
N THR A 451 8.88 -39.31 -14.80
CA THR A 451 9.23 -40.67 -14.44
C THR A 451 8.75 -41.06 -13.04
N GLY A 452 8.44 -40.07 -12.17
CA GLY A 452 7.91 -40.29 -10.82
C GLY A 452 7.57 -38.98 -10.12
N GLY A 453 6.99 -39.04 -8.94
CA GLY A 453 6.63 -37.90 -8.12
C GLY A 453 5.18 -37.42 -8.31
N SER A 454 4.79 -36.36 -7.60
CA SER A 454 3.39 -35.90 -7.48
C SER A 454 2.98 -34.88 -8.54
N GLU A 455 3.92 -34.13 -9.12
CA GLU A 455 3.64 -33.05 -10.07
C GLU A 455 4.18 -33.38 -11.48
N GLY A 456 4.18 -32.43 -12.37
CA GLY A 456 4.75 -32.55 -13.70
C GLY A 456 6.13 -31.93 -13.83
N PHE A 457 6.36 -31.11 -14.86
CA PHE A 457 7.66 -30.53 -15.18
C PHE A 457 7.54 -29.06 -15.54
N MET A 458 8.67 -28.34 -15.50
CA MET A 458 8.69 -26.91 -15.74
C MET A 458 9.77 -26.51 -16.74
N VAL A 459 9.45 -25.51 -17.56
CA VAL A 459 10.40 -24.83 -18.43
C VAL A 459 10.57 -23.40 -17.92
N MET A 460 11.80 -22.99 -17.60
CA MET A 460 12.10 -21.66 -17.11
C MET A 460 12.48 -20.72 -18.25
N PHE A 461 12.12 -19.46 -18.12
CA PHE A 461 12.43 -18.37 -19.03
C PHE A 461 12.66 -17.08 -18.25
N ASN A 462 13.27 -16.07 -18.89
CA ASN A 462 13.60 -14.78 -18.27
C ASN A 462 14.34 -14.89 -16.92
N VAL A 463 15.19 -15.91 -16.77
CA VAL A 463 15.95 -16.10 -15.54
C VAL A 463 17.09 -15.11 -15.49
N ARG A 464 17.06 -14.19 -14.55
CA ARG A 464 18.10 -13.17 -14.32
C ARG A 464 18.99 -13.56 -13.15
N ASP A 465 18.37 -13.96 -12.06
CA ASP A 465 18.99 -14.41 -10.82
C ASP A 465 18.05 -15.37 -10.08
N LYS A 466 18.40 -15.75 -8.86
CA LYS A 466 17.61 -16.69 -8.03
C LYS A 466 16.21 -16.16 -7.63
N ASP A 467 16.02 -14.84 -7.62
CA ASP A 467 14.80 -14.16 -7.15
C ASP A 467 13.98 -13.54 -8.29
N ASN A 468 14.51 -13.54 -9.55
CA ASN A 468 13.88 -12.93 -10.72
C ASN A 468 13.90 -13.89 -11.92
N TRP A 469 12.77 -14.55 -12.19
CA TRP A 469 12.61 -15.58 -13.20
C TRP A 469 11.14 -15.83 -13.55
N GLY A 470 10.89 -16.56 -14.61
CA GLY A 470 9.60 -17.13 -14.95
C GLY A 470 9.69 -18.62 -15.21
N TRP A 471 8.59 -19.35 -15.03
CA TRP A 471 8.46 -20.71 -15.51
C TRP A 471 7.04 -21.00 -16.03
N TRP A 472 6.96 -21.94 -16.92
CA TRP A 472 5.73 -22.60 -17.28
C TRP A 472 5.67 -23.94 -16.55
N ASN A 473 4.74 -24.06 -15.61
CA ASN A 473 4.51 -25.26 -14.81
C ASN A 473 3.44 -26.13 -15.50
N VAL A 474 3.84 -27.28 -16.00
CA VAL A 474 2.99 -28.24 -16.74
C VAL A 474 2.70 -29.41 -15.83
N GLY A 475 1.43 -29.60 -15.44
CA GLY A 475 1.01 -30.59 -14.45
C GLY A 475 1.43 -30.22 -13.02
N GLY A 476 1.33 -28.97 -12.67
CA GLY A 476 1.54 -28.48 -11.30
C GLY A 476 0.33 -28.72 -10.41
N TRP A 477 0.47 -28.27 -9.14
CA TRP A 477 -0.57 -28.37 -8.09
C TRP A 477 -1.15 -29.78 -7.96
N GLY A 478 -0.26 -30.74 -7.73
CA GLY A 478 -0.64 -32.15 -7.62
C GLY A 478 -1.03 -32.79 -8.95
N ASN A 479 -0.44 -32.32 -10.05
CA ASN A 479 -0.70 -32.79 -11.42
C ASN A 479 -2.16 -32.56 -11.89
N THR A 480 -2.73 -31.38 -11.55
CA THR A 480 -4.12 -31.04 -11.89
C THR A 480 -4.27 -29.89 -12.87
N ARG A 481 -3.24 -29.07 -13.07
CA ARG A 481 -3.33 -27.86 -13.91
C ARG A 481 -1.98 -27.42 -14.46
N HIS A 482 -2.03 -26.58 -15.47
CA HIS A 482 -0.89 -25.88 -16.06
C HIS A 482 -0.97 -24.39 -15.70
N GLY A 483 0.17 -23.73 -15.49
CA GLY A 483 0.18 -22.30 -15.18
C GLY A 483 1.51 -21.64 -15.48
N ILE A 484 1.46 -20.35 -15.77
CA ILE A 484 2.67 -19.50 -15.90
C ILE A 484 2.84 -18.75 -14.59
N GLU A 485 4.00 -18.89 -13.96
CA GLU A 485 4.36 -18.12 -12.77
C GLU A 485 5.59 -17.27 -13.06
N MET A 486 5.53 -15.99 -12.67
CA MET A 486 6.65 -15.04 -12.67
C MET A 486 7.08 -14.79 -11.24
N CYS A 487 8.36 -14.86 -10.98
CA CYS A 487 8.97 -14.51 -9.71
C CYS A 487 9.69 -13.17 -9.84
N HIS A 488 9.35 -12.23 -8.99
CA HIS A 488 10.02 -10.94 -8.88
C HIS A 488 10.43 -10.71 -7.42
N LYS A 489 11.74 -10.50 -7.19
CA LYS A 489 12.31 -10.34 -5.84
C LYS A 489 11.87 -11.43 -4.85
N GLY A 490 11.76 -12.68 -5.32
CA GLY A 490 11.34 -13.82 -4.52
C GLY A 490 9.82 -14.04 -4.39
N GLY A 491 9.00 -13.07 -4.74
CA GLY A 491 7.55 -13.20 -4.77
C GLY A 491 7.04 -13.78 -6.09
N LYS A 492 6.21 -14.83 -6.04
CA LYS A 492 5.60 -15.48 -7.21
C LYS A 492 4.22 -14.93 -7.49
N THR A 493 3.95 -14.61 -8.76
CA THR A 493 2.63 -14.21 -9.26
C THR A 493 2.27 -15.06 -10.47
N MET A 494 1.00 -15.41 -10.61
CA MET A 494 0.50 -16.13 -11.78
C MET A 494 0.19 -15.14 -12.90
N VAL A 495 0.58 -15.48 -14.13
CA VAL A 495 0.25 -14.74 -15.35
C VAL A 495 -0.89 -15.45 -16.06
N GLY A 496 -1.99 -14.75 -16.29
CA GLY A 496 -3.24 -15.35 -16.76
C GLY A 496 -3.88 -16.25 -15.69
N GLY A 497 -4.77 -17.12 -16.11
CA GLY A 497 -5.40 -18.11 -15.25
C GLY A 497 -4.76 -19.49 -15.38
N PRO A 498 -4.89 -20.37 -14.35
CA PRO A 498 -4.48 -21.77 -14.50
C PRO A 498 -5.42 -22.49 -15.47
N VAL A 499 -4.86 -23.37 -16.30
CA VAL A 499 -5.60 -24.24 -17.22
C VAL A 499 -5.62 -25.66 -16.64
N ASN A 500 -6.81 -26.26 -16.51
CA ASN A 500 -6.92 -27.64 -16.02
C ASN A 500 -6.23 -28.61 -16.98
N GLY A 501 -5.43 -29.51 -16.42
CA GLY A 501 -4.69 -30.50 -17.20
C GLY A 501 -3.68 -31.25 -16.35
N SER A 502 -3.26 -32.43 -16.82
CA SER A 502 -2.33 -33.30 -16.16
C SER A 502 -1.34 -33.89 -17.16
N VAL A 503 -0.24 -34.46 -16.66
CA VAL A 503 0.74 -35.21 -17.45
C VAL A 503 0.81 -36.65 -16.99
N GLU A 504 0.90 -37.57 -17.98
CA GLU A 504 1.00 -38.99 -17.74
C GLU A 504 2.46 -39.41 -17.45
N THR A 505 2.66 -40.26 -16.47
CA THR A 505 3.97 -40.83 -16.19
C THR A 505 4.40 -41.75 -17.33
N GLY A 506 5.67 -41.62 -17.76
CA GLY A 506 6.25 -42.42 -18.86
C GLY A 506 6.01 -41.88 -20.28
N ARG A 507 5.11 -40.91 -20.48
CA ARG A 507 4.84 -40.27 -21.77
C ARG A 507 5.78 -39.11 -22.04
N TRP A 508 6.31 -39.01 -23.28
CA TRP A 508 7.03 -37.84 -23.76
C TRP A 508 6.04 -36.78 -24.28
N TYR A 509 6.30 -35.53 -23.89
CA TYR A 509 5.56 -34.34 -24.30
C TYR A 509 6.48 -33.38 -25.03
N ASP A 510 5.98 -32.75 -26.08
CA ASP A 510 6.63 -31.65 -26.78
C ASP A 510 6.23 -30.32 -26.13
N LEU A 511 7.20 -29.61 -25.57
CA LEU A 511 6.98 -28.31 -24.95
C LEU A 511 7.57 -27.21 -25.83
N ARG A 512 6.81 -26.15 -26.00
CA ARG A 512 7.28 -24.95 -26.70
C ARG A 512 6.84 -23.73 -25.92
N VAL A 513 7.79 -22.84 -25.62
CA VAL A 513 7.58 -21.54 -24.99
C VAL A 513 8.09 -20.45 -25.92
N GLU A 514 7.19 -19.64 -26.42
CA GLU A 514 7.48 -18.46 -27.23
C GLU A 514 7.46 -17.24 -26.32
N MET A 515 8.62 -16.63 -26.14
CA MET A 515 8.83 -15.51 -25.25
C MET A 515 9.15 -14.25 -26.05
N SER A 516 8.37 -13.18 -25.82
CA SER A 516 8.66 -11.83 -26.28
C SER A 516 8.58 -10.84 -25.12
N PRO A 517 9.02 -9.58 -25.28
CA PRO A 517 8.91 -8.56 -24.23
C PRO A 517 7.46 -8.29 -23.75
N THR A 518 6.46 -8.66 -24.55
CA THR A 518 5.05 -8.33 -24.29
C THR A 518 4.10 -9.54 -24.26
N ARG A 519 4.61 -10.76 -24.55
CA ARG A 519 3.76 -11.95 -24.67
C ARG A 519 4.51 -13.23 -24.35
N ILE A 520 3.84 -14.13 -23.64
CA ILE A 520 4.26 -15.52 -23.45
C ILE A 520 3.22 -16.42 -24.07
N ARG A 521 3.65 -17.32 -24.96
CA ARG A 521 2.79 -18.33 -25.53
C ARG A 521 3.39 -19.71 -25.28
N CYS A 522 2.62 -20.59 -24.68
CA CYS A 522 3.03 -21.93 -24.28
C CYS A 522 2.20 -22.99 -25.00
N LEU A 523 2.89 -23.94 -25.63
CA LEU A 523 2.26 -25.03 -26.37
C LEU A 523 2.71 -26.38 -25.82
N LEU A 524 1.75 -27.26 -25.60
CA LEU A 524 1.95 -28.66 -25.21
C LEU A 524 1.50 -29.55 -26.36
N ASP A 525 2.38 -30.40 -26.89
CA ASP A 525 2.11 -31.28 -28.03
C ASP A 525 1.53 -30.50 -29.24
N GLY A 526 2.01 -29.28 -29.48
CA GLY A 526 1.57 -28.38 -30.53
C GLY A 526 0.25 -27.65 -30.28
N GLN A 527 -0.45 -27.93 -29.17
CA GLN A 527 -1.67 -27.23 -28.79
C GLN A 527 -1.36 -26.05 -27.88
N VAL A 528 -1.96 -24.90 -28.15
CA VAL A 528 -1.81 -23.70 -27.31
C VAL A 528 -2.52 -23.93 -25.98
N VAL A 529 -1.77 -23.89 -24.89
CA VAL A 529 -2.29 -23.98 -23.52
C VAL A 529 -2.43 -22.61 -22.89
N HIS A 530 -1.42 -21.77 -23.07
CA HIS A 530 -1.45 -20.37 -22.61
C HIS A 530 -1.04 -19.44 -23.77
N ASP A 531 -1.68 -18.30 -23.82
CA ASP A 531 -1.37 -17.23 -24.77
C ASP A 531 -1.63 -15.89 -24.08
N GLU A 532 -0.65 -15.45 -23.28
CA GLU A 532 -0.82 -14.38 -22.32
C GLU A 532 -0.02 -13.14 -22.74
N GLU A 533 -0.68 -12.00 -22.76
CA GLU A 533 0.03 -10.74 -22.81
C GLU A 533 0.71 -10.50 -21.46
N ILE A 534 2.03 -10.47 -21.45
CA ILE A 534 2.84 -9.88 -20.41
C ILE A 534 3.07 -8.41 -20.77
N ALA A 535 1.99 -7.69 -20.93
CA ALA A 535 2.08 -6.26 -21.08
C ALA A 535 2.65 -5.70 -19.79
N GLY A 536 3.85 -5.13 -19.84
CA GLY A 536 4.35 -4.33 -18.76
C GLY A 536 3.29 -3.31 -18.35
N ALA A 537 3.25 -3.00 -17.07
CA ALA A 537 2.41 -1.94 -16.56
C ALA A 537 2.55 -0.71 -17.46
N SER A 538 1.46 -0.06 -17.79
CA SER A 538 1.53 1.22 -18.49
C SER A 538 2.33 2.19 -17.64
N LEU A 539 3.29 2.88 -18.25
CA LEU A 539 4.00 3.99 -17.59
C LEU A 539 3.17 5.27 -17.57
N MET A 540 1.99 5.24 -18.18
CA MET A 540 1.01 6.30 -18.08
C MET A 540 -0.30 5.79 -17.48
N ALA A 541 -0.87 6.58 -16.59
CA ALA A 541 -2.19 6.34 -16.04
C ALA A 541 -3.02 7.62 -16.12
N ALA A 542 -4.31 7.50 -16.33
CA ALA A 542 -5.18 8.67 -16.40
C ALA A 542 -6.55 8.40 -15.78
N MET A 543 -7.14 9.46 -15.24
CA MET A 543 -8.55 9.54 -14.91
C MET A 543 -9.07 10.94 -15.26
N ALA A 544 -10.32 11.03 -15.63
CA ALA A 544 -11.00 12.27 -15.88
C ALA A 544 -12.31 12.35 -15.09
N GLY A 545 -12.77 13.57 -14.83
CA GLY A 545 -14.02 13.77 -14.14
C GLY A 545 -14.38 15.25 -14.08
N ARG A 546 -15.42 15.59 -13.32
CA ARG A 546 -15.89 16.97 -13.16
C ARG A 546 -15.95 17.35 -11.69
N LYS A 547 -15.63 18.60 -11.40
CA LYS A 547 -15.82 19.25 -10.11
C LYS A 547 -16.22 20.70 -10.29
N ASP A 548 -17.29 21.12 -9.63
CA ASP A 548 -17.80 22.52 -9.67
C ASP A 548 -18.00 23.06 -11.09
N GLY A 549 -18.31 22.20 -12.07
CA GLY A 549 -18.47 22.54 -13.47
C GLY A 549 -17.18 22.55 -14.30
N ASP A 550 -16.01 22.42 -13.69
CA ASP A 550 -14.72 22.28 -14.39
C ASP A 550 -14.39 20.82 -14.68
N LEU A 551 -13.82 20.53 -15.83
CA LEU A 551 -13.20 19.25 -16.13
C LEU A 551 -11.86 19.14 -15.40
N LEU A 552 -11.64 18.03 -14.73
CA LEU A 552 -10.37 17.63 -14.17
C LEU A 552 -9.84 16.41 -14.91
N LEU A 553 -8.65 16.52 -15.48
CA LEU A 553 -7.93 15.40 -16.07
C LEU A 553 -6.61 15.21 -15.34
N LYS A 554 -6.46 14.07 -14.66
CA LYS A 554 -5.23 13.69 -13.96
C LYS A 554 -4.48 12.68 -14.82
N VAL A 555 -3.23 12.96 -15.14
CA VAL A 555 -2.37 12.08 -15.93
C VAL A 555 -1.03 11.91 -15.23
N VAL A 556 -0.65 10.67 -15.01
CA VAL A 556 0.68 10.28 -14.56
C VAL A 556 1.51 9.88 -15.77
N ASN A 557 2.71 10.38 -15.88
CA ASN A 557 3.77 9.90 -16.77
C ASN A 557 4.96 9.46 -15.92
N ALA A 558 5.10 8.16 -15.69
CA ALA A 558 6.22 7.57 -14.95
C ALA A 558 7.42 7.24 -15.84
N SER A 559 7.43 7.66 -17.12
CA SER A 559 8.56 7.48 -18.03
C SER A 559 9.53 8.66 -17.97
N GLY A 560 10.82 8.40 -18.26
CA GLY A 560 11.87 9.43 -18.32
C GLY A 560 11.81 10.34 -19.53
N GLU A 561 10.76 10.28 -20.34
CA GLU A 561 10.59 11.07 -21.55
C GLU A 561 9.24 11.80 -21.54
N ALA A 562 9.22 12.99 -22.14
CA ALA A 562 7.97 13.70 -22.36
C ALA A 562 7.07 12.91 -23.33
N GLN A 563 5.85 12.61 -22.92
CA GLN A 563 4.90 11.84 -23.72
C GLN A 563 3.91 12.75 -24.43
N LYS A 564 4.13 12.96 -25.73
CA LYS A 564 3.14 13.63 -26.57
C LYS A 564 2.02 12.63 -26.87
N THR A 565 0.88 12.82 -26.23
CA THR A 565 -0.22 11.87 -26.24
C THR A 565 -1.49 12.57 -26.70
N LYS A 566 -2.26 11.90 -27.54
CA LYS A 566 -3.60 12.33 -27.89
C LYS A 566 -4.56 11.90 -26.77
N VAL A 567 -5.17 12.87 -26.14
CA VAL A 567 -6.22 12.69 -25.13
C VAL A 567 -7.57 12.66 -25.82
N ARG A 568 -8.37 11.66 -25.47
CA ARG A 568 -9.78 11.57 -25.86
C ARG A 568 -10.63 11.43 -24.60
N LEU A 569 -11.57 12.35 -24.45
CA LEU A 569 -12.55 12.36 -23.38
C LEU A 569 -13.93 11.96 -23.96
N ASP A 570 -14.54 10.94 -23.38
CA ASP A 570 -15.90 10.56 -23.74
C ASP A 570 -16.90 11.38 -22.90
N SER A 571 -17.09 12.64 -23.29
CA SER A 571 -17.96 13.61 -22.64
C SER A 571 -18.63 14.49 -23.68
N GLU A 572 -19.88 14.89 -23.43
CA GLU A 572 -20.60 15.88 -24.24
C GLU A 572 -20.26 17.32 -23.86
N ALA A 573 -19.51 17.55 -22.78
CA ALA A 573 -19.14 18.88 -22.33
C ALA A 573 -18.24 19.59 -23.34
N LYS A 574 -18.56 20.83 -23.66
CA LYS A 574 -17.70 21.68 -24.48
C LYS A 574 -16.63 22.31 -23.60
N ILE A 575 -15.37 22.01 -23.89
CA ILE A 575 -14.22 22.53 -23.15
C ILE A 575 -13.86 23.92 -23.72
N GLU A 576 -13.67 24.87 -22.83
CA GLU A 576 -13.13 26.19 -23.17
C GLU A 576 -11.63 26.10 -23.43
N SER A 577 -11.09 27.05 -24.23
CA SER A 577 -9.70 27.00 -24.66
C SER A 577 -8.67 27.24 -23.55
N ASP A 578 -9.04 28.02 -22.52
CA ASP A 578 -8.13 28.43 -21.47
C ASP A 578 -8.32 27.59 -20.21
N GLY A 579 -7.22 27.07 -19.67
CA GLY A 579 -7.20 26.24 -18.48
C GLY A 579 -5.90 26.38 -17.69
N MET A 580 -5.80 25.58 -16.64
CA MET A 580 -4.62 25.47 -15.81
C MET A 580 -4.08 24.04 -15.83
N ALA A 581 -2.76 23.90 -15.84
CA ALA A 581 -2.06 22.66 -15.52
C ALA A 581 -1.34 22.83 -14.19
N ILE A 582 -1.58 21.89 -13.30
CA ILE A 582 -0.84 21.72 -12.05
C ILE A 582 0.09 20.53 -12.27
N VAL A 583 1.40 20.76 -12.20
CA VAL A 583 2.41 19.75 -12.55
C VAL A 583 3.33 19.52 -11.36
N LEU A 584 3.38 18.28 -10.88
CA LEU A 584 4.39 17.77 -9.97
C LEU A 584 5.37 16.93 -10.79
N ALA A 585 6.62 17.37 -10.92
CA ALA A 585 7.63 16.72 -11.75
C ALA A 585 9.04 17.09 -11.31
N ASP A 586 10.00 16.23 -11.66
CA ASP A 586 11.44 16.51 -11.65
C ASP A 586 12.09 15.74 -12.82
N ALA A 587 13.31 16.14 -13.23
CA ALA A 587 14.08 15.44 -14.25
C ALA A 587 14.63 14.09 -13.76
N ASP A 588 14.76 13.93 -12.44
CA ASP A 588 15.19 12.72 -11.74
C ASP A 588 14.02 12.12 -10.94
N ASP A 589 13.60 10.92 -11.29
CA ASP A 589 12.54 10.23 -10.55
C ASP A 589 12.97 9.79 -9.13
N ALA A 590 14.27 9.80 -8.83
CA ALA A 590 14.80 9.59 -7.49
C ALA A 590 14.85 10.87 -6.63
N ALA A 591 14.42 12.03 -7.18
CA ALA A 591 14.39 13.29 -6.43
C ALA A 591 13.50 13.20 -5.18
N GLU A 592 14.00 13.73 -4.06
CA GLU A 592 13.35 13.76 -2.75
C GLU A 592 13.26 15.19 -2.23
N ASN A 593 12.23 15.47 -1.44
CA ASN A 593 12.20 16.63 -0.56
C ASN A 593 12.87 16.27 0.77
N THR A 594 13.61 17.21 1.31
CA THR A 594 14.27 17.10 2.61
C THR A 594 14.01 18.37 3.44
N LEU A 595 14.33 18.34 4.73
CA LEU A 595 14.21 19.55 5.56
C LEU A 595 15.13 20.69 5.09
N ASP A 596 16.21 20.38 4.34
CA ASP A 596 17.13 21.37 3.79
C ASP A 596 16.71 21.81 2.36
N GLU A 597 15.99 20.98 1.62
CA GLU A 597 15.45 21.27 0.28
C GLU A 597 13.93 20.92 0.22
N PRO A 598 13.08 21.60 0.99
CA PRO A 598 11.67 21.20 1.16
C PRO A 598 10.79 21.41 -0.07
N GLU A 599 11.24 22.20 -1.03
CA GLU A 599 10.50 22.60 -2.23
C GLU A 599 11.13 22.11 -3.55
N LYS A 600 12.01 21.10 -3.49
CA LYS A 600 12.66 20.54 -4.68
C LYS A 600 11.64 19.92 -5.64
N VAL A 601 10.73 19.13 -5.11
CA VAL A 601 9.65 18.48 -5.86
C VAL A 601 8.31 18.94 -5.31
N VAL A 602 7.76 20.02 -5.88
CA VAL A 602 6.48 20.61 -5.48
C VAL A 602 5.60 20.92 -6.70
N PRO A 603 4.27 20.94 -6.54
CA PRO A 603 3.37 21.27 -7.62
C PRO A 603 3.59 22.70 -8.15
N ARG A 604 3.68 22.86 -9.46
CA ARG A 604 3.79 24.15 -10.15
C ARG A 604 2.59 24.37 -11.06
N VAL A 605 2.04 25.59 -11.04
CA VAL A 605 0.86 25.95 -11.83
C VAL A 605 1.28 26.72 -13.07
N GLN A 606 0.70 26.37 -14.21
CA GLN A 606 0.89 27.06 -15.49
C GLN A 606 -0.42 27.15 -16.27
N THR A 607 -0.56 28.18 -17.11
CA THR A 607 -1.69 28.29 -18.03
C THR A 607 -1.51 27.31 -19.20
N VAL A 608 -2.63 26.72 -19.64
CA VAL A 608 -2.65 25.84 -20.81
C VAL A 608 -3.77 26.25 -21.76
N LYS A 609 -3.59 25.97 -23.05
CA LYS A 609 -4.63 26.14 -24.06
C LYS A 609 -4.90 24.79 -24.69
N VAL A 610 -6.11 24.28 -24.48
CA VAL A 610 -6.62 23.07 -25.10
C VAL A 610 -8.06 23.31 -25.53
N SER A 611 -8.52 22.65 -26.58
CA SER A 611 -9.89 22.84 -27.05
C SER A 611 -10.50 21.53 -27.51
N GLY A 612 -11.78 21.35 -27.19
CA GLY A 612 -12.55 20.18 -27.55
C GLY A 612 -12.20 18.94 -26.74
N ASN A 613 -12.93 17.86 -26.98
CA ASN A 613 -12.81 16.60 -26.25
C ASN A 613 -11.69 15.69 -26.79
N ARG A 614 -10.96 16.16 -27.80
CA ARG A 614 -9.79 15.49 -28.39
C ARG A 614 -8.70 16.52 -28.63
N PHE A 615 -7.58 16.35 -27.94
CA PHE A 615 -6.44 17.25 -28.06
C PHE A 615 -5.12 16.53 -27.84
N ASP A 616 -4.05 17.08 -28.39
CA ASP A 616 -2.70 16.62 -28.11
C ASP A 616 -2.14 17.39 -26.90
N TYR A 617 -1.49 16.67 -25.99
CA TYR A 617 -0.77 17.27 -24.86
C TYR A 617 0.57 16.55 -24.65
N ALA A 618 1.60 17.32 -24.31
CA ALA A 618 2.93 16.77 -23.97
C ALA A 618 3.06 16.72 -22.45
N PHE A 619 2.87 15.53 -21.88
CA PHE A 619 3.05 15.29 -20.46
C PHE A 619 4.55 15.22 -20.13
N PRO A 620 5.07 16.03 -19.20
CA PRO A 620 6.49 16.04 -18.85
C PRO A 620 7.00 14.67 -18.41
N PRO A 621 8.32 14.40 -18.51
CA PRO A 621 8.90 13.21 -17.93
C PRO A 621 8.67 13.20 -16.40
N TYR A 622 8.52 12.01 -15.84
CA TYR A 622 8.34 11.79 -14.41
C TYR A 622 7.37 12.79 -13.75
N SER A 623 6.12 12.80 -14.20
CA SER A 623 5.15 13.81 -13.78
C SER A 623 3.79 13.26 -13.38
N LEU A 624 3.15 13.94 -12.41
CA LEU A 624 1.70 13.99 -12.26
C LEU A 624 1.24 15.36 -12.79
N THR A 625 0.39 15.34 -13.80
CA THR A 625 -0.23 16.55 -14.39
C THR A 625 -1.73 16.54 -14.13
N ILE A 626 -2.26 17.60 -13.53
CA ILE A 626 -3.70 17.83 -13.40
C ILE A 626 -4.08 18.99 -14.32
N LEU A 627 -4.88 18.73 -15.35
CA LEU A 627 -5.48 19.77 -16.17
C LEU A 627 -6.85 20.13 -15.58
N ARG A 628 -7.02 21.37 -15.21
CA ARG A 628 -8.30 21.95 -14.83
C ARG A 628 -8.79 22.85 -15.96
N LEU A 629 -9.82 22.40 -16.66
CA LEU A 629 -10.35 23.01 -17.87
C LEU A 629 -11.80 23.45 -17.64
N LYS A 630 -12.12 24.69 -17.99
CA LYS A 630 -13.48 25.18 -17.90
C LYS A 630 -14.37 24.50 -18.92
N THR A 631 -15.59 24.16 -18.51
CA THR A 631 -16.62 23.65 -19.43
C THR A 631 -17.71 24.66 -19.62
N GLN A 632 -18.21 24.79 -20.85
CA GLN A 632 -19.42 25.58 -21.13
C GLN A 632 -20.62 24.82 -20.55
N ARG A 633 -21.53 25.57 -19.92
CA ARG A 633 -22.81 25.04 -19.41
C ARG A 633 -23.73 24.63 -20.52
#